data_768868a4ce6fc03d30ce473a29f42285
#
_entry.id   768868a4ce6fc03d30ce473a29f42285
#
_cell.length_a   1.000
_cell.length_b   1.000
_cell.length_c   1.000
_cell.angle_alpha   90.00
_cell.angle_beta   90.00
_cell.angle_gamma   90.00
#
_symmetry.space_group_name_H-M   'P 1'
#
loop_
_entity.id
_entity.type
_entity.pdbx_description
1 polymer ?
#
loop_
_entity_poly.entity_id
_entity_poly.type
_entity_poly.pdbx_seq_one_letter_code
_entity_poly.pdbx_strand_id
1 'polypeptide(L)' 'MNSVTTDSSVALESTWMTPRQVATYLGVGIDTIYDACIAGGLKHVKLGHRTIRLRRTWVDAWAERRAEVHD' A
#
# COMPACT_ATOMS: atom_id res chain seq x y z
N MET A 1 0.27 27.55 8.28
CA MET A 1 0.27 27.01 7.99
C MET A 1 0.00 26.19 7.51
N ASN A 2 -0.38 25.96 7.46
CA ASN A 2 -0.29 25.31 7.08
C ASN A 2 -0.52 24.68 6.03
N SER A 3 -0.39 25.14 5.27
CA SER A 3 -0.24 24.53 3.99
C SER A 3 -0.03 23.07 4.09
N VAL A 4 0.35 22.68 5.22
CA VAL A 4 0.52 21.28 5.51
C VAL A 4 -0.76 20.52 5.25
N THR A 5 -1.86 21.09 5.62
CA THR A 5 -3.14 20.44 5.45
C THR A 5 -3.46 20.25 3.98
N THR A 6 -3.19 21.25 3.20
CA THR A 6 -3.47 21.17 1.80
C THR A 6 -2.57 20.15 1.14
N ASP A 7 -1.34 20.18 1.53
CA ASP A 7 -0.39 19.29 0.92
C ASP A 7 -0.62 17.84 1.29
N SER A 8 -1.26 17.62 2.42
CA SER A 8 -1.46 16.24 2.87
C SER A 8 -2.26 15.43 1.89
N SER A 9 -3.28 15.99 1.30
CA SER A 9 -4.08 15.23 0.35
C SER A 9 -3.29 14.85 -0.87
N VAL A 10 -2.53 15.77 -1.38
CA VAL A 10 -1.72 15.52 -2.54
C VAL A 10 -0.58 14.59 -2.19
N ALA A 11 0.00 14.81 -1.04
CA ALA A 11 1.13 14.00 -0.61
C ALA A 11 0.77 12.55 -0.39
N LEU A 12 -0.47 12.28 0.00
CA LEU A 12 -0.87 10.91 0.24
C LEU A 12 -0.72 10.04 -0.99
N GLU A 13 -0.91 10.59 -2.14
CA GLU A 13 -0.79 9.80 -3.36
C GLU A 13 0.65 9.53 -3.73
N SER A 14 1.57 10.38 -3.32
CA SER A 14 2.96 10.17 -3.60
C SER A 14 3.74 9.74 -2.38
N THR A 15 3.09 9.64 -1.25
CA THR A 15 3.74 9.28 0.00
C THR A 15 3.88 7.77 0.11
N TRP A 16 4.97 7.36 0.68
CA TRP A 16 5.18 5.94 0.94
C TRP A 16 4.21 5.48 2.04
N MET A 17 3.73 4.28 1.88
CA MET A 17 2.80 3.69 2.84
C MET A 17 3.49 2.56 3.57
N THR A 18 3.12 2.40 4.84
CA THR A 18 3.58 1.25 5.61
C THR A 18 2.66 0.07 5.34
N PRO A 19 3.10 -1.15 5.63
CA PRO A 19 2.19 -2.29 5.50
C PRO A 19 0.92 -2.14 6.31
N ARG A 20 1.02 -1.54 7.49
CA ARG A 20 -0.17 -1.34 8.32
C ARG A 20 -1.14 -0.38 7.64
N GLN A 21 -0.63 0.67 7.04
CA GLN A 21 -1.47 1.62 6.34
C GLN A 21 -2.13 0.97 5.14
N VAL A 22 -1.41 0.12 4.43
CA VAL A 22 -1.98 -0.62 3.30
C VAL A 22 -3.07 -1.55 3.77
N ALA A 23 -2.84 -2.23 4.89
CA ALA A 23 -3.84 -3.13 5.44
C ALA A 23 -5.12 -2.38 5.77
N THR A 24 -4.99 -1.22 6.39
CA THR A 24 -6.14 -0.39 6.71
C THR A 24 -6.83 0.10 5.42
N TYR A 25 -6.03 0.53 4.48
CA TYR A 25 -6.56 1.04 3.21
C TYR A 25 -7.38 -0.02 2.47
N LEU A 26 -6.90 -1.24 2.45
CA LEU A 26 -7.60 -2.32 1.78
C LEU A 26 -8.61 -3.03 2.68
N GLY A 27 -8.60 -2.75 3.97
CA GLY A 27 -9.53 -3.39 4.90
C GLY A 27 -9.20 -4.84 5.17
N VAL A 28 -7.93 -5.18 5.22
CA VAL A 28 -7.50 -6.56 5.47
C VAL A 28 -6.53 -6.60 6.63
N GLY A 29 -6.18 -7.78 7.06
CA GLY A 29 -5.21 -7.93 8.13
C GLY A 29 -3.80 -7.62 7.63
N ILE A 30 -2.94 -7.20 8.54
CA ILE A 30 -1.57 -6.85 8.18
C ILE A 30 -0.81 -8.06 7.66
N ASP A 31 -1.14 -9.24 8.16
CA ASP A 31 -0.49 -10.48 7.68
C ASP A 31 -0.71 -10.69 6.21
N THR A 32 -1.89 -10.32 5.73
CA THR A 32 -2.20 -10.44 4.32
C THR A 32 -1.25 -9.60 3.49
N ILE A 33 -0.90 -8.42 3.99
CA ILE A 33 -0.02 -7.53 3.26
C ILE A 33 1.41 -8.07 3.25
N TYR A 34 1.88 -8.58 4.38
CA TYR A 34 3.22 -9.16 4.41
C TYR A 34 3.31 -10.37 3.48
N ASP A 35 2.29 -11.21 3.49
CA ASP A 35 2.26 -12.37 2.61
C ASP A 35 2.25 -11.93 1.14
N ALA A 36 1.52 -10.88 0.84
CA ALA A 36 1.46 -10.36 -0.51
C ALA A 36 2.83 -9.87 -0.96
N CYS A 37 3.56 -9.23 -0.07
CA CYS A 37 4.90 -8.75 -0.39
C CYS A 37 5.87 -9.90 -0.61
N ILE A 38 5.74 -10.95 0.20
CA ILE A 38 6.69 -12.06 0.15
C ILE A 38 6.39 -12.99 -1.01
N ALA A 39 5.15 -13.36 -1.19
CA ALA A 39 4.80 -14.38 -2.16
C ALA A 39 3.67 -13.99 -3.10
N GLY A 40 3.03 -12.87 -2.88
CA GLY A 40 1.86 -12.51 -3.64
C GLY A 40 2.10 -11.54 -4.79
N GLY A 41 3.32 -11.14 -5.00
CA GLY A 41 3.62 -10.27 -6.13
C GLY A 41 3.28 -8.81 -5.92
N LEU A 42 3.05 -8.39 -4.69
CA LEU A 42 2.80 -6.99 -4.41
C LEU A 42 4.12 -6.23 -4.44
N LYS A 43 4.22 -5.28 -5.34
CA LYS A 43 5.42 -4.49 -5.50
C LYS A 43 5.67 -3.66 -4.24
N HIS A 44 6.88 -3.66 -3.77
CA HIS A 44 7.24 -2.93 -2.57
C HIS A 44 8.74 -2.69 -2.56
N VAL A 45 9.20 -1.85 -1.64
CA VAL A 45 10.63 -1.69 -1.40
C VAL A 45 10.92 -2.12 0.02
N LYS A 46 12.07 -2.68 0.21
CA LYS A 46 12.51 -3.12 1.53
C LYS A 46 13.71 -2.28 1.90
N LEU A 47 13.52 -1.43 2.88
CA LEU A 47 14.55 -0.48 3.25
C LEU A 47 15.46 -0.97 4.35
N GLY A 48 15.11 -2.08 4.97
CA GLY A 48 15.89 -2.67 6.03
C GLY A 48 15.20 -3.92 6.48
N HIS A 49 15.65 -4.44 7.60
CA HIS A 49 15.06 -5.64 8.14
C HIS A 49 13.62 -5.34 8.50
N ARG A 50 12.67 -5.83 7.82
CA ARG A 50 11.26 -5.62 8.07
C ARG A 50 10.75 -4.21 7.79
N THR A 51 11.57 -3.36 7.20
CA THR A 51 11.12 -2.02 6.88
C THR A 51 10.66 -2.01 5.43
N ILE A 52 9.38 -2.21 5.25
CA ILE A 52 8.77 -2.30 3.93
C ILE A 52 7.95 -1.05 3.68
N ARG A 53 8.05 -0.53 2.48
CA ARG A 53 7.25 0.62 2.07
C ARG A 53 6.64 0.33 0.72
N LEU A 54 5.46 0.89 0.53
CA LEU A 54 4.70 0.65 -0.70
C LEU A 54 4.19 1.98 -1.22
N ARG A 55 3.79 1.97 -2.46
CA ARG A 55 3.09 3.09 -3.05
C ARG A 55 1.65 2.71 -3.25
N ARG A 56 0.78 3.67 -3.07
CA ARG A 56 -0.66 3.43 -3.24
C ARG A 56 -0.96 2.92 -4.65
N THR A 57 -0.30 3.46 -5.64
CA THR A 57 -0.53 3.02 -7.01
C THR A 57 -0.15 1.56 -7.19
N TRP A 58 0.90 1.12 -6.52
CA TRP A 58 1.30 -0.30 -6.60
C TRP A 58 0.25 -1.18 -5.95
N VAL A 59 -0.28 -0.73 -4.82
CA VAL A 59 -1.29 -1.47 -4.07
C VAL A 59 -2.56 -1.58 -4.90
N ASP A 60 -2.99 -0.48 -5.49
CA ASP A 60 -4.19 -0.48 -6.32
C ASP A 60 -4.03 -1.40 -7.52
N ALA A 61 -2.90 -1.32 -8.19
CA ALA A 61 -2.67 -2.15 -9.36
C ALA A 61 -2.65 -3.63 -8.99
N TRP A 62 -2.01 -3.94 -7.87
CA TRP A 62 -1.95 -5.32 -7.40
C TRP A 62 -3.34 -5.84 -7.06
N ALA A 63 -4.11 -5.04 -6.35
CA ALA A 63 -5.46 -5.45 -5.96
C ALA A 63 -6.35 -5.61 -7.17
N GLU A 64 -6.22 -4.73 -8.14
CA GLU A 64 -7.05 -4.80 -9.34
C GLU A 64 -6.71 -6.00 -10.19
N ARG A 65 -5.45 -6.39 -10.22
CA ARG A 65 -5.08 -7.59 -10.97
C ARG A 65 -5.65 -8.84 -10.35
N ARG A 66 -5.96 -8.78 -9.07
CA ARG A 66 -6.54 -9.92 -8.37
C ARG A 66 -8.04 -9.87 -8.34
N ALA A 67 -8.63 -8.88 -8.95
CA ALA A 67 -10.08 -8.79 -8.98
C ALA A 67 -10.64 -9.97 -9.75
N GLU A 68 -11.67 -10.54 -9.21
CA GLU A 68 -12.38 -11.62 -9.88
C GLU A 68 -13.70 -11.10 -10.33
N VAL A 69 -13.97 -11.24 -11.58
CA VAL A 69 -15.20 -10.76 -12.12
C VAL A 69 -16.14 -11.93 -12.25
N HIS A 70 -17.14 -11.92 -11.42
CA HIS A 70 -18.10 -13.00 -11.42
C HIS A 70 -19.41 -12.44 -11.87
N ASP A 71 -19.65 -12.39 -13.09
CA ASP A 71 -20.89 -11.81 -13.56
C ASP A 71 -21.86 -12.77 -14.12
#